data_7d82e317ddb5f4243eb963b400c2c0a9
#
_entry.id   7d82e317ddb5f4243eb963b400c2c0a9
#
_cell.length_a   1.000
_cell.length_b   1.000
_cell.length_c   1.000
_cell.angle_alpha   90.00
_cell.angle_beta   90.00
_cell.angle_gamma   90.00
#
_symmetry.space_group_name_H-M   'P 1'
#
loop_
_entity.id
_entity.type
_entity.pdbx_description
1 polymer ?
#
loop_
_entity_poly.entity_id
_entity_poly.type
_entity_poly.pdbx_seq_one_letter_code
_entity_poly.pdbx_strand_id
1 'polypeptide(L)'
;MKYPTLPTIAIASLLASLSMPPLSAEQTGPPRRVLAADDSTQRLAIVAPDGSLEWEIKVGGIHDASILPNRNVLLQQGWQKVVEVTPEKKTVWEYDSGKSNGNEGKRVEVHAFQRLAGGLTMIAESGPARIIEVDEQGKIHHEIKLKVNHPSAHSDTRLVRKLANGHYLVAHESDGAVREYDASGAVVWEYDVPLFGKPRKGGHGPEAFGNSVFSALRLPNGNTLIGGGNGHCVLEITPQKEIVWKVEQNDLPGITLAWVTRVDRLANGNTLIGNCHAGPDNPQFIEVTADKKVVWTFKDFKNFGNSTPVQALVSSN
;
A
#
# COMPACT_ATOMS: atom_id res chain seq x y z
N MET A 1 68.57 0.62 -56.06
CA MET A 1 67.98 -0.31 -55.15
C MET A 1 66.66 0.31 -54.70
N LYS A 2 65.55 -0.27 -55.11
CA LYS A 2 64.20 0.21 -54.72
C LYS A 2 63.68 -0.72 -53.61
N TYR A 3 63.33 -0.15 -52.49
CA TYR A 3 62.71 -0.88 -51.35
C TYR A 3 61.21 -0.98 -51.61
N PRO A 4 60.57 -2.13 -51.35
CA PRO A 4 59.10 -2.26 -51.44
C PRO A 4 58.41 -1.69 -50.22
N THR A 5 57.37 -0.90 -50.41
CA THR A 5 56.47 -0.37 -49.38
C THR A 5 55.48 -1.48 -48.95
N LEU A 6 55.43 -1.75 -47.70
CA LEU A 6 54.42 -2.63 -47.05
C LEU A 6 53.05 -1.94 -46.95
N PRO A 7 51.94 -2.65 -47.17
CA PRO A 7 50.62 -2.07 -47.01
C PRO A 7 50.22 -1.95 -45.51
N THR A 8 49.75 -0.79 -45.14
CA THR A 8 49.17 -0.51 -43.80
C THR A 8 47.78 -1.17 -43.72
N ILE A 9 47.65 -2.17 -42.85
CA ILE A 9 46.36 -2.78 -42.53
C ILE A 9 45.67 -1.89 -41.49
N ALA A 10 44.59 -1.22 -41.88
CA ALA A 10 43.72 -0.51 -40.97
C ALA A 10 42.78 -1.51 -40.25
N ILE A 11 43.00 -1.71 -38.96
CA ILE A 11 42.07 -2.48 -38.11
C ILE A 11 40.95 -1.55 -37.71
N ALA A 12 39.77 -1.71 -38.33
CA ALA A 12 38.54 -1.04 -37.88
C ALA A 12 38.02 -1.77 -36.65
N SER A 13 38.20 -1.16 -35.48
CA SER A 13 37.60 -1.62 -34.23
C SER A 13 36.10 -1.34 -34.24
N LEU A 14 35.29 -2.37 -34.44
CA LEU A 14 33.84 -2.31 -34.32
C LEU A 14 33.51 -2.29 -32.82
N LEU A 15 33.33 -1.11 -32.24
CA LEU A 15 32.73 -0.94 -30.92
C LEU A 15 31.23 -1.26 -31.01
N ALA A 16 30.87 -2.51 -30.76
CA ALA A 16 29.48 -2.87 -30.50
C ALA A 16 29.08 -2.22 -29.17
N SER A 17 28.29 -1.15 -29.23
CA SER A 17 27.58 -0.62 -28.04
C SER A 17 26.58 -1.68 -27.60
N LEU A 18 26.90 -2.46 -26.57
CA LEU A 18 25.96 -3.23 -25.80
C LEU A 18 25.00 -2.24 -25.13
N SER A 19 23.88 -1.96 -25.79
CA SER A 19 22.75 -1.31 -25.11
C SER A 19 22.27 -2.30 -24.08
N MET A 20 22.58 -2.05 -22.79
CA MET A 20 21.93 -2.75 -21.69
C MET A 20 20.42 -2.53 -21.86
N PRO A 21 19.60 -3.60 -21.83
CA PRO A 21 18.15 -3.41 -21.80
C PRO A 21 17.81 -2.51 -20.60
N PRO A 22 16.79 -1.67 -20.70
CA PRO A 22 16.35 -0.88 -19.55
C PRO A 22 16.06 -1.84 -18.40
N LEU A 23 16.61 -1.56 -17.22
CA LEU A 23 16.31 -2.31 -16.00
C LEU A 23 14.79 -2.28 -15.81
N SER A 24 14.14 -3.39 -16.11
CA SER A 24 12.72 -3.62 -15.83
C SER A 24 12.54 -3.95 -14.35
N ALA A 25 11.30 -3.90 -13.85
CA ALA A 25 10.96 -4.39 -12.54
C ALA A 25 11.46 -5.84 -12.36
N GLU A 26 12.17 -6.09 -11.28
CA GLU A 26 12.63 -7.44 -10.94
C GLU A 26 11.52 -8.18 -10.19
N GLN A 27 11.06 -9.30 -10.75
CA GLN A 27 10.14 -10.23 -10.08
C GLN A 27 10.81 -11.59 -9.94
N THR A 28 10.73 -12.18 -8.75
CA THR A 28 11.06 -13.59 -8.56
C THR A 28 9.77 -14.41 -8.55
N GLY A 29 9.81 -15.66 -9.00
CA GLY A 29 8.60 -16.45 -9.20
C GLY A 29 7.83 -16.08 -10.46
N PRO A 30 6.57 -16.55 -10.62
CA PRO A 30 5.77 -16.27 -11.81
C PRO A 30 5.52 -14.76 -11.99
N PRO A 31 5.85 -14.16 -13.15
CA PRO A 31 5.62 -12.74 -13.39
C PRO A 31 4.15 -12.35 -13.23
N ARG A 32 3.88 -11.23 -12.61
CA ARG A 32 2.51 -10.76 -12.31
C ARG A 32 2.33 -9.30 -12.68
N ARG A 33 1.10 -8.95 -12.98
CA ARG A 33 0.66 -7.57 -13.16
C ARG A 33 0.40 -6.95 -11.79
N VAL A 34 1.00 -5.80 -11.50
CA VAL A 34 1.01 -5.17 -10.18
C VAL A 34 0.54 -3.73 -10.26
N LEU A 35 -0.39 -3.34 -9.38
CA LEU A 35 -0.66 -1.93 -9.07
C LEU A 35 0.27 -1.52 -7.93
N ALA A 36 1.09 -0.51 -8.15
CA ALA A 36 2.02 0.03 -7.16
C ALA A 36 1.95 1.56 -7.11
N ALA A 37 2.08 2.14 -5.92
CA ALA A 37 2.23 3.57 -5.77
C ALA A 37 3.39 3.90 -4.83
N ASP A 38 4.03 5.05 -5.09
CA ASP A 38 5.13 5.55 -4.29
C ASP A 38 5.02 7.06 -4.07
N ASP A 39 5.06 7.47 -2.80
CA ASP A 39 4.96 8.88 -2.40
C ASP A 39 6.18 9.69 -2.82
N SER A 40 7.39 9.10 -2.75
CA SER A 40 8.63 9.81 -3.01
C SER A 40 8.82 10.13 -4.49
N THR A 41 8.35 9.24 -5.37
CA THR A 41 8.34 9.46 -6.82
C THR A 41 7.04 10.09 -7.32
N GLN A 42 6.04 10.23 -6.43
CA GLN A 42 4.70 10.74 -6.74
C GLN A 42 4.03 9.99 -7.89
N ARG A 43 4.18 8.68 -7.94
CA ARG A 43 3.71 7.81 -9.02
C ARG A 43 2.74 6.76 -8.51
N LEU A 44 1.65 6.57 -9.26
CA LEU A 44 0.82 5.37 -9.22
C LEU A 44 0.90 4.72 -10.60
N ALA A 45 1.20 3.44 -10.67
CA ALA A 45 1.31 2.74 -11.94
C ALA A 45 0.82 1.30 -11.89
N ILE A 46 0.44 0.77 -13.05
CA ILE A 46 0.27 -0.65 -13.31
C ILE A 46 1.52 -1.12 -14.04
N VAL A 47 2.22 -2.06 -13.43
CA VAL A 47 3.40 -2.71 -13.99
C VAL A 47 2.97 -4.03 -14.60
N ALA A 48 3.28 -4.22 -15.89
CA ALA A 48 3.01 -5.46 -16.61
C ALA A 48 3.92 -6.61 -16.12
N PRO A 49 3.60 -7.88 -16.44
CA PRO A 49 4.45 -9.02 -16.05
C PRO A 49 5.88 -8.96 -16.56
N ASP A 50 6.12 -8.28 -17.70
CA ASP A 50 7.45 -8.07 -18.27
C ASP A 50 8.23 -6.91 -17.62
N GLY A 51 7.63 -6.26 -16.60
CA GLY A 51 8.22 -5.13 -15.88
C GLY A 51 8.06 -3.77 -16.55
N SER A 52 7.36 -3.68 -17.69
CA SER A 52 7.04 -2.40 -18.32
C SER A 52 5.91 -1.68 -17.60
N LEU A 53 5.89 -0.33 -17.66
CA LEU A 53 4.75 0.45 -17.16
C LEU A 53 3.64 0.42 -18.20
N GLU A 54 2.55 -0.29 -17.88
CA GLU A 54 1.38 -0.39 -18.74
C GLU A 54 0.47 0.85 -18.63
N TRP A 55 0.37 1.39 -17.45
CA TRP A 55 -0.40 2.58 -17.15
C TRP A 55 0.23 3.32 -15.97
N GLU A 56 0.25 4.64 -16.00
CA GLU A 56 0.73 5.43 -14.88
C GLU A 56 0.02 6.78 -14.80
N ILE A 57 -0.03 7.33 -13.59
CA ILE A 57 -0.50 8.69 -13.34
C ILE A 57 0.34 9.34 -12.24
N LYS A 58 0.59 10.66 -12.38
CA LYS A 58 1.21 11.42 -11.31
C LYS A 58 0.21 11.66 -10.19
N VAL A 59 0.63 11.36 -8.95
CA VAL A 59 -0.13 11.58 -7.72
C VAL A 59 0.65 12.52 -6.79
N GLY A 60 0.02 12.98 -5.71
CA GLY A 60 0.74 13.58 -4.59
C GLY A 60 1.01 12.52 -3.52
N GLY A 61 0.70 12.84 -2.24
CA GLY A 61 0.64 11.82 -1.19
C GLY A 61 -0.40 10.76 -1.54
N ILE A 62 -0.07 9.49 -1.34
CA ILE A 62 -0.95 8.37 -1.67
C ILE A 62 -0.73 7.19 -0.73
N HIS A 63 -1.79 6.75 -0.03
CA HIS A 63 -1.78 5.59 0.84
C HIS A 63 -2.78 4.51 0.45
N ASP A 64 -3.75 4.82 -0.42
CA ASP A 64 -4.71 3.84 -0.90
C ASP A 64 -5.03 4.05 -2.39
N ALA A 65 -5.22 2.96 -3.09
CA ALA A 65 -5.74 2.89 -4.45
C ALA A 65 -6.36 1.54 -4.72
N SER A 66 -7.33 1.48 -5.64
CA SER A 66 -7.95 0.25 -6.08
C SER A 66 -8.40 0.34 -7.54
N ILE A 67 -8.35 -0.79 -8.25
CA ILE A 67 -8.95 -0.93 -9.57
C ILE A 67 -10.40 -1.39 -9.36
N LEU A 68 -11.33 -0.62 -9.91
CA LEU A 68 -12.76 -0.91 -9.82
C LEU A 68 -13.18 -1.94 -10.89
N PRO A 69 -14.36 -2.59 -10.75
CA PRO A 69 -14.86 -3.55 -11.74
C PRO A 69 -15.01 -2.99 -13.15
N ASN A 70 -15.28 -1.67 -13.28
CA ASN A 70 -15.32 -0.96 -14.57
C ASN A 70 -13.93 -0.62 -15.14
N ARG A 71 -12.86 -1.10 -14.51
CA ARG A 71 -11.43 -0.86 -14.82
C ARG A 71 -10.95 0.57 -14.53
N ASN A 72 -11.78 1.44 -14.00
CA ASN A 72 -11.32 2.73 -13.48
C ASN A 72 -10.46 2.51 -12.25
N VAL A 73 -9.60 3.46 -11.96
CA VAL A 73 -8.78 3.48 -10.75
C VAL A 73 -9.36 4.51 -9.78
N LEU A 74 -9.76 4.04 -8.60
CA LEU A 74 -10.09 4.91 -7.48
C LEU A 74 -8.81 5.11 -6.67
N LEU A 75 -8.39 6.35 -6.48
CA LEU A 75 -7.09 6.67 -5.89
C LEU A 75 -7.13 7.94 -5.04
N GLN A 76 -6.22 8.02 -4.09
CA GLN A 76 -5.88 9.26 -3.41
C GLN A 76 -5.04 10.16 -4.32
N GLN A 77 -5.38 11.44 -4.42
CA GLN A 77 -4.60 12.44 -5.15
C GLN A 77 -4.23 13.61 -4.23
N GLY A 78 -2.99 13.59 -3.76
CA GLY A 78 -2.58 14.45 -2.64
C GLY A 78 -3.25 14.01 -1.34
N TRP A 79 -3.12 14.82 -0.29
CA TRP A 79 -3.57 14.39 1.04
C TRP A 79 -5.08 14.45 1.25
N GLN A 80 -5.82 15.20 0.46
CA GLN A 80 -7.23 15.55 0.75
C GLN A 80 -8.24 15.02 -0.25
N LYS A 81 -7.79 14.57 -1.44
CA LYS A 81 -8.70 14.19 -2.52
C LYS A 81 -8.76 12.70 -2.76
N VAL A 82 -9.96 12.23 -3.06
CA VAL A 82 -10.22 10.93 -3.68
C VAL A 82 -10.74 11.18 -5.09
N VAL A 83 -10.16 10.51 -6.07
CA VAL A 83 -10.57 10.64 -7.47
C VAL A 83 -10.79 9.27 -8.11
N GLU A 84 -11.72 9.20 -9.05
CA GLU A 84 -11.91 8.06 -9.95
C GLU A 84 -11.44 8.45 -11.33
N VAL A 85 -10.51 7.67 -11.90
CA VAL A 85 -9.84 7.95 -13.18
C VAL A 85 -10.05 6.78 -14.12
N THR A 86 -10.43 7.07 -15.38
CA THR A 86 -10.55 6.03 -16.41
C THR A 86 -9.20 5.49 -16.86
N PRO A 87 -9.14 4.35 -17.59
CA PRO A 87 -7.90 3.88 -18.23
C PRO A 87 -7.23 4.92 -19.12
N GLU A 88 -7.99 5.84 -19.75
CA GLU A 88 -7.50 6.94 -20.57
C GLU A 88 -7.04 8.15 -19.74
N LYS A 89 -6.94 8.00 -18.40
CA LYS A 89 -6.49 9.01 -17.44
C LYS A 89 -7.44 10.22 -17.32
N LYS A 90 -8.72 10.05 -17.63
CA LYS A 90 -9.74 11.09 -17.44
C LYS A 90 -10.36 10.95 -16.06
N THR A 91 -10.35 12.01 -15.25
CA THR A 91 -11.10 12.07 -13.98
C THR A 91 -12.59 12.11 -14.30
N VAL A 92 -13.34 11.15 -13.74
CA VAL A 92 -14.80 11.03 -13.91
C VAL A 92 -15.56 11.29 -12.62
N TRP A 93 -14.89 11.28 -11.48
CA TRP A 93 -15.43 11.65 -10.18
C TRP A 93 -14.32 12.16 -9.27
N GLU A 94 -14.60 13.13 -8.40
CA GLU A 94 -13.70 13.56 -7.35
C GLU A 94 -14.45 13.99 -6.09
N TYR A 95 -13.81 13.82 -4.95
CA TYR A 95 -14.23 14.35 -3.67
C TYR A 95 -13.04 15.00 -2.95
N ASP A 96 -13.17 16.28 -2.59
CA ASP A 96 -12.15 17.03 -1.87
C ASP A 96 -12.59 17.18 -0.41
N SER A 97 -12.07 16.31 0.47
CA SER A 97 -12.38 16.33 1.91
C SER A 97 -12.00 17.65 2.59
N GLY A 98 -10.97 18.34 2.10
CA GLY A 98 -10.55 19.62 2.69
C GLY A 98 -11.49 20.79 2.40
N LYS A 99 -12.39 20.63 1.41
CA LYS A 99 -13.34 21.65 0.97
C LYS A 99 -14.80 21.29 1.16
N SER A 100 -15.07 20.14 1.79
CA SER A 100 -16.41 19.57 1.82
C SER A 100 -16.85 19.25 3.25
N ASN A 101 -18.17 19.35 3.45
CA ASN A 101 -18.84 18.81 4.65
C ASN A 101 -18.27 19.31 6.00
N GLY A 102 -17.98 20.64 6.08
CA GLY A 102 -17.56 21.32 7.30
C GLY A 102 -16.07 21.14 7.64
N ASN A 103 -15.24 20.78 6.67
CA ASN A 103 -13.80 20.67 6.84
C ASN A 103 -13.01 21.90 6.39
N GLU A 104 -13.69 22.93 5.86
CA GLU A 104 -13.05 24.13 5.36
C GLU A 104 -12.15 24.78 6.42
N GLY A 105 -10.89 24.98 6.08
CA GLY A 105 -9.89 25.55 6.98
C GLY A 105 -9.34 24.59 8.05
N LYS A 106 -9.77 23.34 8.06
CA LYS A 106 -9.21 22.30 8.95
C LYS A 106 -8.13 21.50 8.23
N ARG A 107 -7.19 20.95 9.00
CA ARG A 107 -6.27 19.96 8.47
C ARG A 107 -6.97 18.62 8.38
N VAL A 108 -7.11 18.12 7.16
CA VAL A 108 -7.73 16.83 6.85
C VAL A 108 -6.80 16.06 5.93
N GLU A 109 -6.60 14.79 6.21
CA GLU A 109 -5.91 13.86 5.32
C GLU A 109 -6.79 12.63 5.11
N VAL A 110 -6.81 12.09 3.89
CA VAL A 110 -7.57 10.90 3.52
C VAL A 110 -6.60 9.78 3.18
N HIS A 111 -6.56 8.75 4.01
CA HIS A 111 -5.64 7.63 3.83
C HIS A 111 -6.33 6.33 3.42
N ALA A 112 -7.65 6.30 3.45
CA ALA A 112 -8.43 5.13 3.05
C ALA A 112 -9.79 5.53 2.49
N PHE A 113 -10.21 4.80 1.47
CA PHE A 113 -11.52 4.93 0.85
C PHE A 113 -11.92 3.61 0.19
N GLN A 114 -13.19 3.47 -0.10
CA GLN A 114 -13.71 2.27 -0.76
C GLN A 114 -14.99 2.59 -1.53
N ARG A 115 -15.06 2.22 -2.80
CA ARG A 115 -16.32 2.21 -3.52
C ARG A 115 -17.18 1.07 -3.01
N LEU A 116 -18.37 1.38 -2.52
CA LEU A 116 -19.30 0.42 -1.96
C LEU A 116 -20.27 -0.13 -3.03
N ALA A 117 -20.79 -1.31 -2.78
CA ALA A 117 -21.94 -1.79 -3.52
C ALA A 117 -23.11 -0.79 -3.35
N GLY A 118 -23.76 -0.40 -4.44
CA GLY A 118 -24.80 0.63 -4.41
C GLY A 118 -24.33 2.05 -4.73
N GLY A 119 -23.03 2.25 -5.04
CA GLY A 119 -22.49 3.49 -5.62
C GLY A 119 -21.94 4.50 -4.62
N LEU A 120 -22.20 4.35 -3.32
CA LEU A 120 -21.57 5.24 -2.33
C LEU A 120 -20.06 5.03 -2.26
N THR A 121 -19.34 6.05 -1.83
CA THR A 121 -17.91 5.96 -1.51
C THR A 121 -17.72 6.18 -0.01
N MET A 122 -17.17 5.16 0.67
CA MET A 122 -16.66 5.33 2.03
C MET A 122 -15.35 6.10 1.98
N ILE A 123 -15.17 7.09 2.84
CA ILE A 123 -13.96 7.89 3.00
C ILE A 123 -13.63 8.01 4.49
N ALA A 124 -12.40 7.70 4.86
CA ALA A 124 -11.89 7.91 6.21
C ALA A 124 -11.12 9.22 6.28
N GLU A 125 -11.61 10.16 7.08
CA GLU A 125 -11.03 11.49 7.25
C GLU A 125 -10.23 11.57 8.56
N SER A 126 -8.90 11.52 8.43
CA SER A 126 -7.95 11.83 9.49
C SER A 126 -7.99 13.33 9.81
N GLY A 127 -7.79 13.69 11.07
CA GLY A 127 -7.97 15.06 11.57
C GLY A 127 -9.36 15.27 12.11
N PRO A 128 -10.44 15.22 11.31
CA PRO A 128 -11.81 15.16 11.81
C PRO A 128 -12.14 13.88 12.60
N ALA A 129 -11.32 12.83 12.46
CA ALA A 129 -11.50 11.51 13.07
C ALA A 129 -12.89 10.94 12.82
N ARG A 130 -13.26 10.75 11.55
CA ARG A 130 -14.55 10.20 11.15
C ARG A 130 -14.46 9.35 9.89
N ILE A 131 -15.46 8.50 9.69
CA ILE A 131 -15.75 7.84 8.42
C ILE A 131 -17.05 8.42 7.89
N ILE A 132 -17.08 8.76 6.60
CA ILE A 132 -18.27 9.21 5.89
C ILE A 132 -18.54 8.30 4.70
N GLU A 133 -19.81 8.17 4.32
CA GLU A 133 -20.22 7.55 3.06
C GLU A 133 -20.96 8.60 2.23
N VAL A 134 -20.40 8.93 1.07
CA VAL A 134 -20.92 9.98 0.20
C VAL A 134 -21.43 9.42 -1.12
N ASP A 135 -22.42 10.08 -1.71
CA ASP A 135 -22.88 9.82 -3.08
C ASP A 135 -22.00 10.50 -4.13
N GLU A 136 -22.39 10.39 -5.38
CA GLU A 136 -21.67 11.00 -6.50
C GLU A 136 -21.61 12.53 -6.42
N GLN A 137 -22.56 13.16 -5.76
CA GLN A 137 -22.62 14.61 -5.55
C GLN A 137 -21.87 15.05 -4.29
N GLY A 138 -21.25 14.12 -3.55
CA GLY A 138 -20.52 14.40 -2.31
C GLY A 138 -21.40 14.62 -1.07
N LYS A 139 -22.71 14.31 -1.16
CA LYS A 139 -23.62 14.37 -0.02
C LYS A 139 -23.39 13.18 0.91
N ILE A 140 -23.26 13.44 2.20
CA ILE A 140 -23.13 12.41 3.24
C ILE A 140 -24.47 11.69 3.43
N HIS A 141 -24.43 10.36 3.33
CA HIS A 141 -25.54 9.45 3.67
C HIS A 141 -25.33 8.73 4.97
N HIS A 142 -24.08 8.57 5.40
CA HIS A 142 -23.73 7.96 6.66
C HIS A 142 -22.44 8.59 7.22
N GLU A 143 -22.39 8.74 8.53
CA GLU A 143 -21.20 9.26 9.25
C GLU A 143 -21.07 8.56 10.59
N ILE A 144 -19.84 8.13 10.93
CA ILE A 144 -19.48 7.71 12.28
C ILE A 144 -18.26 8.48 12.77
N LYS A 145 -18.20 8.74 14.08
CA LYS A 145 -17.01 9.27 14.75
C LYS A 145 -16.07 8.15 15.13
N LEU A 146 -14.77 8.42 15.05
CA LEU A 146 -13.74 7.48 15.45
C LEU A 146 -13.17 7.85 16.83
N LYS A 147 -12.89 6.81 17.62
CA LYS A 147 -12.13 6.94 18.87
C LYS A 147 -10.64 7.08 18.51
N VAL A 148 -10.02 8.19 18.85
CA VAL A 148 -8.59 8.46 18.64
C VAL A 148 -8.00 8.91 19.97
N ASN A 149 -6.99 8.18 20.47
CA ASN A 149 -6.32 8.47 21.73
C ASN A 149 -5.16 9.47 21.55
N HIS A 150 -4.52 9.45 20.39
CA HIS A 150 -3.38 10.32 20.03
C HIS A 150 -3.67 11.06 18.72
N PRO A 151 -4.49 12.15 18.76
CA PRO A 151 -4.97 12.83 17.56
C PRO A 151 -3.84 13.37 16.68
N SER A 152 -3.89 13.04 15.40
CA SER A 152 -2.97 13.50 14.37
C SER A 152 -3.62 13.40 13.00
N ALA A 153 -3.79 14.51 12.32
CA ALA A 153 -4.38 14.49 10.98
C ALA A 153 -3.62 13.59 9.98
N HIS A 154 -2.34 13.31 10.24
CA HIS A 154 -1.53 12.42 9.40
C HIS A 154 -1.67 10.95 9.77
N SER A 155 -2.00 10.61 11.02
CA SER A 155 -1.90 9.23 11.52
C SER A 155 -3.06 8.77 12.42
N ASP A 156 -4.18 9.51 12.44
CA ASP A 156 -5.41 9.06 13.13
C ASP A 156 -5.93 7.76 12.53
N THR A 157 -5.89 7.68 11.20
CA THR A 157 -6.28 6.47 10.46
C THR A 157 -5.26 6.16 9.37
N ARG A 158 -5.11 4.87 9.09
CA ARG A 158 -4.47 4.38 7.87
C ARG A 158 -5.50 3.57 7.09
N LEU A 159 -5.25 2.32 6.76
CA LEU A 159 -6.22 1.55 5.98
C LEU A 159 -7.53 1.35 6.76
N VAL A 160 -8.63 1.61 6.08
CA VAL A 160 -10.00 1.37 6.58
C VAL A 160 -10.76 0.56 5.54
N ARG A 161 -11.53 -0.44 5.99
CA ARG A 161 -12.42 -1.22 5.11
C ARG A 161 -13.77 -1.43 5.77
N LYS A 162 -14.83 -1.22 4.98
CA LYS A 162 -16.18 -1.61 5.38
C LYS A 162 -16.32 -3.12 5.23
N LEU A 163 -16.79 -3.78 6.28
CA LEU A 163 -16.99 -5.22 6.33
C LEU A 163 -18.37 -5.61 5.78
N ALA A 164 -18.55 -6.89 5.44
CA ALA A 164 -19.81 -7.40 4.91
C ALA A 164 -20.99 -7.27 5.88
N ASN A 165 -20.71 -7.24 7.20
CA ASN A 165 -21.71 -7.00 8.24
C ASN A 165 -22.09 -5.53 8.43
N GLY A 166 -21.51 -4.61 7.63
CA GLY A 166 -21.74 -3.17 7.70
C GLY A 166 -20.83 -2.42 8.69
N HIS A 167 -19.97 -3.12 9.43
CA HIS A 167 -19.00 -2.52 10.35
C HIS A 167 -17.79 -1.95 9.57
N TYR A 168 -16.92 -1.21 10.26
CA TYR A 168 -15.70 -0.64 9.72
C TYR A 168 -14.50 -1.14 10.51
N LEU A 169 -13.53 -1.74 9.83
CA LEU A 169 -12.25 -2.15 10.41
C LEU A 169 -11.23 -1.06 10.12
N VAL A 170 -10.63 -0.49 11.16
CA VAL A 170 -9.79 0.70 11.11
C VAL A 170 -8.43 0.42 11.72
N ALA A 171 -7.36 0.70 10.99
CA ALA A 171 -6.01 0.78 11.51
C ALA A 171 -5.73 2.21 12.00
N HIS A 172 -5.48 2.38 13.30
CA HIS A 172 -5.13 3.64 13.95
C HIS A 172 -3.63 3.69 14.21
N GLU A 173 -2.88 4.35 13.34
CA GLU A 173 -1.42 4.35 13.38
C GLU A 173 -0.88 4.97 14.66
N SER A 174 -1.31 6.19 15.00
CA SER A 174 -0.85 6.89 16.20
C SER A 174 -1.20 6.18 17.50
N ASP A 175 -2.33 5.46 17.52
CA ASP A 175 -2.77 4.69 18.69
C ASP A 175 -2.07 3.32 18.79
N GLY A 176 -1.52 2.84 17.67
CA GLY A 176 -0.96 1.49 17.60
C GLY A 176 -2.03 0.41 17.74
N ALA A 177 -3.25 0.67 17.28
CA ALA A 177 -4.41 -0.17 17.52
C ALA A 177 -5.23 -0.43 16.25
N VAL A 178 -5.89 -1.57 16.20
CA VAL A 178 -6.93 -1.88 15.22
C VAL A 178 -8.28 -1.91 15.94
N ARG A 179 -9.27 -1.18 15.40
CA ARG A 179 -10.62 -1.14 15.97
C ARG A 179 -11.66 -1.52 14.92
N GLU A 180 -12.66 -2.28 15.34
CA GLU A 180 -13.87 -2.50 14.58
C GLU A 180 -14.99 -1.65 15.18
N TYR A 181 -15.63 -0.87 14.32
CA TYR A 181 -16.76 0.01 14.68
C TYR A 181 -18.03 -0.54 14.05
N ASP A 182 -19.12 -0.56 14.78
CA ASP A 182 -20.44 -0.80 14.19
C ASP A 182 -20.96 0.43 13.42
N ALA A 183 -22.14 0.29 12.81
CA ALA A 183 -22.75 1.37 12.06
C ALA A 183 -23.15 2.60 12.91
N SER A 184 -23.20 2.49 14.23
CA SER A 184 -23.44 3.61 15.14
C SER A 184 -22.16 4.35 15.55
N GLY A 185 -20.98 3.79 15.20
CA GLY A 185 -19.68 4.28 15.64
C GLY A 185 -19.21 3.74 16.99
N ALA A 186 -19.93 2.75 17.56
CA ALA A 186 -19.47 2.09 18.78
C ALA A 186 -18.32 1.11 18.45
N VAL A 187 -17.27 1.12 19.29
CA VAL A 187 -16.17 0.14 19.18
C VAL A 187 -16.68 -1.20 19.69
N VAL A 188 -16.77 -2.19 18.80
CA VAL A 188 -17.23 -3.55 19.11
C VAL A 188 -16.09 -4.55 19.27
N TRP A 189 -14.90 -4.23 18.78
CA TRP A 189 -13.69 -4.99 18.95
C TRP A 189 -12.47 -4.07 18.82
N GLU A 190 -11.43 -4.33 19.62
CA GLU A 190 -10.19 -3.54 19.62
C GLU A 190 -8.99 -4.46 19.89
N TYR A 191 -7.88 -4.21 19.23
CA TYR A 191 -6.60 -4.90 19.45
C TYR A 191 -5.46 -3.91 19.45
N ASP A 192 -4.76 -3.81 20.59
CA ASP A 192 -3.53 -3.04 20.70
C ASP A 192 -2.37 -3.88 20.19
N VAL A 193 -1.66 -3.37 19.17
CA VAL A 193 -0.50 -4.07 18.58
C VAL A 193 0.65 -4.06 19.58
N PRO A 194 1.14 -5.24 20.01
CA PRO A 194 2.12 -5.31 21.07
C PRO A 194 3.50 -4.86 20.62
N LEU A 195 4.26 -4.25 21.52
CA LEU A 195 5.68 -3.93 21.32
C LEU A 195 6.61 -5.12 21.57
N PHE A 196 6.08 -6.26 21.97
CA PHE A 196 6.88 -7.49 22.30
C PHE A 196 8.04 -7.23 23.27
N GLY A 197 7.86 -6.29 24.22
CA GLY A 197 8.88 -5.94 25.21
C GLY A 197 10.05 -5.11 24.66
N LYS A 198 10.00 -4.66 23.40
CA LYS A 198 11.05 -3.84 22.80
C LYS A 198 10.76 -2.34 22.99
N PRO A 199 11.78 -1.50 23.22
CA PRO A 199 11.61 -0.05 23.29
C PRO A 199 11.30 0.54 21.92
N ARG A 200 10.50 1.64 21.91
CA ARG A 200 10.26 2.41 20.68
C ARG A 200 11.51 3.13 20.22
N LYS A 201 11.72 3.15 18.91
CA LYS A 201 12.77 3.90 18.24
C LYS A 201 12.17 4.58 16.99
N GLY A 202 12.23 5.90 16.92
CA GLY A 202 11.70 6.69 15.81
C GLY A 202 12.40 6.37 14.48
N GLY A 203 11.71 6.71 13.39
CA GLY A 203 12.14 6.47 12.02
C GLY A 203 11.17 5.58 11.25
N HIS A 204 11.49 5.31 9.97
CA HIS A 204 10.69 4.49 9.07
C HIS A 204 11.44 3.25 8.55
N GLY A 205 12.77 3.29 8.58
CA GLY A 205 13.64 2.21 8.09
C GLY A 205 13.71 1.01 9.03
N PRO A 206 14.51 0.00 8.68
CA PRO A 206 14.65 -1.23 9.47
C PRO A 206 15.21 -1.02 10.89
N GLU A 207 15.85 0.11 11.14
CA GLU A 207 16.41 0.50 12.44
C GLU A 207 15.39 1.07 13.41
N ALA A 208 14.23 1.52 12.91
CA ALA A 208 13.11 2.03 13.69
C ALA A 208 12.40 0.89 14.42
N PHE A 209 11.56 1.17 15.39
CA PHE A 209 10.66 0.19 16.00
C PHE A 209 9.53 0.87 16.74
N GLY A 210 8.33 0.33 16.61
CA GLY A 210 7.11 0.82 17.26
C GLY A 210 5.93 -0.11 17.04
N ASN A 211 4.74 0.45 17.19
CA ASN A 211 3.49 -0.24 16.85
C ASN A 211 2.56 0.64 15.99
N SER A 212 3.15 1.48 15.14
CA SER A 212 2.42 2.32 14.18
C SER A 212 1.78 1.44 13.11
N VAL A 213 0.63 0.85 13.44
CA VAL A 213 -0.10 -0.07 12.57
C VAL A 213 -0.56 0.62 11.28
N PHE A 214 -0.38 -0.05 10.14
CA PHE A 214 -0.76 0.54 8.85
C PHE A 214 -2.04 -0.06 8.25
N SER A 215 -2.24 -1.36 8.35
CA SER A 215 -3.38 -2.04 7.73
C SER A 215 -3.96 -3.15 8.58
N ALA A 216 -5.22 -3.42 8.35
CA ALA A 216 -5.92 -4.58 8.91
C ALA A 216 -6.92 -5.12 7.88
N LEU A 217 -7.00 -6.44 7.79
CA LEU A 217 -7.91 -7.16 6.92
C LEU A 217 -8.65 -8.24 7.71
N ARG A 218 -10.00 -8.22 7.69
CA ARG A 218 -10.80 -9.30 8.24
C ARG A 218 -10.82 -10.48 7.27
N LEU A 219 -10.40 -11.63 7.74
CA LEU A 219 -10.37 -12.87 6.96
C LEU A 219 -11.71 -13.62 7.04
N PRO A 220 -12.02 -14.49 6.06
CA PRO A 220 -13.26 -15.28 6.06
C PRO A 220 -13.47 -16.18 7.27
N ASN A 221 -12.37 -16.63 7.91
CA ASN A 221 -12.41 -17.43 9.15
C ASN A 221 -12.67 -16.59 10.43
N GLY A 222 -12.86 -15.28 10.30
CA GLY A 222 -13.06 -14.35 11.40
C GLY A 222 -11.78 -13.77 12.00
N ASN A 223 -10.60 -14.30 11.65
CA ASN A 223 -9.34 -13.73 12.08
C ASN A 223 -9.08 -12.37 11.45
N THR A 224 -8.17 -11.61 12.03
CA THR A 224 -7.70 -10.32 11.49
C THR A 224 -6.23 -10.42 11.14
N LEU A 225 -5.90 -10.13 9.87
CA LEU A 225 -4.53 -9.97 9.39
C LEU A 225 -4.11 -8.51 9.54
N ILE A 226 -2.96 -8.24 10.16
CA ILE A 226 -2.50 -6.90 10.50
C ILE A 226 -1.13 -6.64 9.88
N GLY A 227 -0.97 -5.53 9.16
CA GLY A 227 0.32 -4.96 8.74
C GLY A 227 0.80 -3.98 9.81
N GLY A 228 1.84 -4.40 10.53
CA GLY A 228 2.29 -3.75 11.77
C GLY A 228 3.15 -2.50 11.58
N GLY A 229 3.22 -1.90 10.39
CA GLY A 229 3.98 -0.67 10.14
C GLY A 229 5.43 -0.79 10.62
N ASN A 230 5.87 0.14 11.47
CA ASN A 230 7.23 0.12 12.05
C ASN A 230 7.42 -0.94 13.17
N GLY A 231 6.45 -1.79 13.40
CA GLY A 231 6.63 -3.03 14.17
C GLY A 231 7.31 -4.13 13.36
N HIS A 232 7.52 -3.90 12.06
CA HIS A 232 8.20 -4.78 11.12
C HIS A 232 7.61 -6.20 11.11
N CYS A 233 6.31 -6.30 11.22
CA CYS A 233 5.65 -7.60 11.34
C CYS A 233 4.32 -7.66 10.59
N VAL A 234 3.93 -8.88 10.27
CA VAL A 234 2.56 -9.25 9.94
C VAL A 234 2.03 -10.15 11.03
N LEU A 235 0.83 -9.89 11.52
CA LEU A 235 0.18 -10.69 12.55
C LEU A 235 -1.17 -11.21 12.02
N GLU A 236 -1.49 -12.47 12.26
CA GLU A 236 -2.84 -12.98 12.17
C GLU A 236 -3.33 -13.30 13.57
N ILE A 237 -4.45 -12.67 13.96
CA ILE A 237 -5.02 -12.78 15.30
C ILE A 237 -6.46 -13.29 15.25
N THR A 238 -6.83 -14.08 16.25
CA THR A 238 -8.21 -14.57 16.39
C THR A 238 -9.14 -13.46 16.89
N PRO A 239 -10.48 -13.65 16.82
CA PRO A 239 -11.43 -12.76 17.49
C PRO A 239 -11.18 -12.63 19.00
N GLN A 240 -10.60 -13.65 19.65
CA GLN A 240 -10.21 -13.67 21.05
C GLN A 240 -8.87 -12.99 21.34
N LYS A 241 -8.26 -12.36 20.28
CA LYS A 241 -7.01 -11.61 20.35
C LYS A 241 -5.74 -12.45 20.54
N GLU A 242 -5.78 -13.72 20.18
CA GLU A 242 -4.62 -14.61 20.19
C GLU A 242 -3.87 -14.52 18.86
N ILE A 243 -2.54 -14.41 18.89
CA ILE A 243 -1.71 -14.46 17.69
C ILE A 243 -1.58 -15.92 17.27
N VAL A 244 -2.13 -16.27 16.09
CA VAL A 244 -2.08 -17.63 15.55
C VAL A 244 -1.05 -17.80 14.43
N TRP A 245 -0.61 -16.70 13.85
CA TRP A 245 0.46 -16.66 12.84
C TRP A 245 1.13 -15.29 12.84
N LYS A 246 2.43 -15.25 12.58
CA LYS A 246 3.18 -14.00 12.46
C LYS A 246 4.37 -14.15 11.53
N VAL A 247 4.77 -13.06 10.89
CA VAL A 247 6.08 -12.87 10.25
C VAL A 247 6.74 -11.69 10.95
N GLU A 248 7.97 -11.87 11.44
CA GLU A 248 8.77 -10.84 12.09
C GLU A 248 9.88 -10.33 11.16
N GLN A 249 10.56 -9.27 11.55
CA GLN A 249 11.50 -8.49 10.74
C GLN A 249 12.49 -9.31 9.92
N ASN A 250 13.06 -10.38 10.49
CA ASN A 250 14.13 -11.18 9.88
C ASN A 250 13.73 -12.65 9.69
N ASP A 251 12.44 -12.96 9.69
CA ASP A 251 11.96 -14.33 9.50
C ASP A 251 12.14 -14.83 8.06
N LEU A 252 12.24 -13.91 7.11
CA LEU A 252 12.32 -14.23 5.68
C LEU A 252 13.78 -14.25 5.22
N PRO A 253 14.30 -15.36 4.68
CA PRO A 253 15.70 -15.47 4.28
C PRO A 253 16.14 -14.40 3.29
N GLY A 254 17.15 -13.60 3.65
CA GLY A 254 17.70 -12.54 2.79
C GLY A 254 16.82 -11.30 2.64
N ILE A 255 15.72 -11.21 3.40
CA ILE A 255 14.81 -10.06 3.36
C ILE A 255 14.65 -9.50 4.77
N THR A 256 14.81 -8.20 4.89
CA THR A 256 14.52 -7.44 6.11
C THR A 256 13.21 -6.67 5.93
N LEU A 257 12.23 -6.91 6.80
CA LEU A 257 11.03 -6.07 6.84
C LEU A 257 11.32 -4.74 7.52
N ALA A 258 10.74 -3.67 6.97
CA ALA A 258 10.78 -2.34 7.57
C ALA A 258 9.34 -1.86 7.86
N TRP A 259 8.86 -0.85 7.18
CA TRP A 259 7.50 -0.37 7.37
C TRP A 259 6.51 -1.28 6.62
N VAL A 260 5.92 -2.26 7.32
CA VAL A 260 4.92 -3.16 6.72
C VAL A 260 3.61 -2.40 6.50
N THR A 261 3.29 -2.12 5.25
CA THR A 261 2.12 -1.35 4.87
C THR A 261 0.89 -2.23 4.67
N ARG A 262 0.39 -2.33 3.45
CA ARG A 262 -0.75 -3.17 3.13
C ARG A 262 -0.40 -4.65 3.23
N VAL A 263 -1.32 -5.44 3.73
CA VAL A 263 -1.28 -6.89 3.69
C VAL A 263 -2.56 -7.42 3.07
N ASP A 264 -2.43 -8.46 2.25
CA ASP A 264 -3.58 -9.16 1.64
C ASP A 264 -3.42 -10.68 1.78
N ARG A 265 -4.52 -11.38 2.06
CA ARG A 265 -4.57 -12.86 1.98
C ARG A 265 -5.07 -13.24 0.60
N LEU A 266 -4.22 -13.91 -0.17
CA LEU A 266 -4.52 -14.33 -1.53
C LEU A 266 -5.42 -15.59 -1.54
N ALA A 267 -6.10 -15.82 -2.66
CA ALA A 267 -6.99 -16.98 -2.82
C ALA A 267 -6.29 -18.34 -2.65
N ASN A 268 -4.98 -18.40 -2.92
CA ASN A 268 -4.14 -19.59 -2.70
C ASN A 268 -3.71 -19.78 -1.22
N GLY A 269 -4.16 -18.93 -0.31
CA GLY A 269 -3.83 -18.93 1.11
C GLY A 269 -2.52 -18.22 1.47
N ASN A 270 -1.75 -17.77 0.50
CA ASN A 270 -0.52 -17.01 0.74
C ASN A 270 -0.83 -15.58 1.20
N THR A 271 0.15 -14.94 1.81
CA THR A 271 0.07 -13.54 2.26
C THR A 271 0.95 -12.65 1.39
N LEU A 272 0.35 -11.61 0.82
CA LEU A 272 1.07 -10.52 0.16
C LEU A 272 1.39 -9.44 1.18
N ILE A 273 2.64 -8.97 1.20
CA ILE A 273 3.18 -8.03 2.18
C ILE A 273 3.80 -6.85 1.47
N GLY A 274 3.42 -5.63 1.82
CA GLY A 274 4.12 -4.40 1.44
C GLY A 274 5.25 -4.09 2.39
N ASN A 275 6.44 -3.89 1.85
CA ASN A 275 7.67 -3.66 2.60
C ASN A 275 8.24 -2.27 2.27
N CYS A 276 7.57 -1.25 2.76
CA CYS A 276 7.93 0.15 2.57
C CYS A 276 9.18 0.51 3.41
N HIS A 277 10.01 1.44 2.95
CA HIS A 277 11.22 1.94 3.64
C HIS A 277 12.31 0.90 3.95
N ALA A 278 12.27 -0.27 3.30
CA ALA A 278 13.25 -1.34 3.54
C ALA A 278 14.59 -1.14 2.79
N GLY A 279 14.68 -0.14 1.93
CA GLY A 279 15.86 0.14 1.12
C GLY A 279 15.98 -0.74 -0.13
N PRO A 280 16.87 -0.37 -1.06
CA PRO A 280 16.95 -1.00 -2.38
C PRO A 280 17.50 -2.43 -2.36
N ASP A 281 18.04 -2.90 -1.25
CA ASP A 281 18.49 -4.27 -1.11
C ASP A 281 17.32 -5.24 -0.87
N ASN A 282 16.14 -4.72 -0.47
CA ASN A 282 14.95 -5.50 -0.15
C ASN A 282 13.86 -5.32 -1.21
N PRO A 283 13.00 -6.34 -1.44
CA PRO A 283 11.83 -6.17 -2.30
C PRO A 283 10.79 -5.26 -1.64
N GLN A 284 10.07 -4.52 -2.48
CA GLN A 284 8.96 -3.66 -2.05
C GLN A 284 7.69 -4.46 -1.76
N PHE A 285 7.47 -5.58 -2.48
CA PHE A 285 6.36 -6.51 -2.22
C PHE A 285 6.87 -7.93 -2.14
N ILE A 286 6.24 -8.71 -1.25
CA ILE A 286 6.68 -10.07 -0.93
C ILE A 286 5.43 -10.95 -0.81
N GLU A 287 5.39 -12.12 -1.45
CA GLU A 287 4.40 -13.14 -1.17
C GLU A 287 5.05 -14.29 -0.40
N VAL A 288 4.41 -14.66 0.70
CA VAL A 288 4.84 -15.78 1.53
C VAL A 288 3.72 -16.79 1.71
N THR A 289 4.11 -18.06 1.82
CA THR A 289 3.20 -19.16 2.20
C THR A 289 2.91 -19.14 3.70
N ALA A 290 1.99 -19.98 4.16
CA ALA A 290 1.67 -20.12 5.58
C ALA A 290 2.88 -20.56 6.43
N ASP A 291 3.80 -21.35 5.86
CA ASP A 291 5.08 -21.76 6.47
C ASP A 291 6.22 -20.75 6.24
N LYS A 292 5.87 -19.51 5.85
CA LYS A 292 6.79 -18.36 5.66
C LYS A 292 7.82 -18.53 4.55
N LYS A 293 7.57 -19.41 3.58
CA LYS A 293 8.41 -19.52 2.40
C LYS A 293 8.10 -18.38 1.44
N VAL A 294 9.11 -17.62 1.02
CA VAL A 294 8.98 -16.61 -0.03
C VAL A 294 8.79 -17.31 -1.36
N VAL A 295 7.69 -17.01 -2.06
CA VAL A 295 7.34 -17.62 -3.35
C VAL A 295 7.27 -16.61 -4.49
N TRP A 296 7.19 -15.32 -4.15
CA TRP A 296 7.22 -14.24 -5.13
C TRP A 296 7.69 -12.94 -4.47
N THR A 297 8.43 -12.13 -5.26
CA THR A 297 8.83 -10.78 -4.85
C THR A 297 8.70 -9.82 -6.02
N PHE A 298 8.53 -8.54 -5.70
CA PHE A 298 8.58 -7.43 -6.65
C PHE A 298 9.55 -6.36 -6.14
N LYS A 299 10.45 -5.92 -7.03
CA LYS A 299 11.46 -4.92 -6.75
C LYS A 299 11.65 -4.03 -7.98
N ASP A 300 11.32 -2.74 -7.86
CA ASP A 300 11.45 -1.77 -8.95
C ASP A 300 11.83 -0.39 -8.42
N PHE A 301 13.07 -0.24 -7.98
CA PHE A 301 13.60 1.05 -7.52
C PHE A 301 13.94 2.03 -8.64
N LYS A 302 13.74 1.65 -9.89
CA LYS A 302 13.82 2.55 -11.03
C LYS A 302 12.57 3.41 -11.16
N ASN A 303 11.41 2.80 -11.00
CA ASN A 303 10.11 3.44 -11.20
C ASN A 303 9.48 3.90 -9.90
N PHE A 304 9.78 3.22 -8.79
CA PHE A 304 9.27 3.50 -7.46
C PHE A 304 10.44 3.69 -6.50
N GLY A 305 10.28 4.56 -5.52
CA GLY A 305 11.28 4.80 -4.49
C GLY A 305 11.09 3.87 -3.29
N ASN A 306 11.47 4.40 -2.14
CA ASN A 306 11.45 3.66 -0.89
C ASN A 306 10.13 3.80 -0.10
N SER A 307 9.19 4.62 -0.61
CA SER A 307 7.91 4.90 0.04
C SER A 307 6.74 4.34 -0.78
N THR A 308 6.61 3.02 -0.82
CA THR A 308 5.60 2.28 -1.58
C THR A 308 4.47 1.75 -0.69
N PRO A 309 3.50 2.61 -0.27
CA PRO A 309 2.43 2.20 0.64
C PRO A 309 1.31 1.40 -0.03
N VAL A 310 1.15 1.50 -1.34
CA VAL A 310 0.06 0.85 -2.09
C VAL A 310 0.60 -0.31 -2.91
N GLN A 311 -0.07 -1.45 -2.80
CA GLN A 311 0.16 -2.64 -3.59
C GLN A 311 -1.14 -3.37 -3.87
N ALA A 312 -1.28 -3.95 -5.03
CA ALA A 312 -2.27 -4.97 -5.33
C ALA A 312 -1.82 -5.82 -6.52
N LEU A 313 -2.14 -7.11 -6.48
CA LEU A 313 -2.06 -7.94 -7.68
C LEU A 313 -3.26 -7.63 -8.57
N VAL A 314 -3.02 -7.45 -9.85
CA VAL A 314 -4.05 -7.16 -10.83
C VAL A 314 -4.36 -8.44 -11.59
N SER A 315 -5.61 -8.88 -11.54
CA SER A 315 -6.05 -10.06 -12.30
C SER A 315 -5.80 -9.85 -13.79
N SER A 316 -5.27 -10.87 -14.45
CA SER A 316 -5.29 -10.93 -15.91
C SER A 316 -6.76 -11.12 -16.32
N ASN A 317 -7.30 -10.18 -17.08
CA ASN A 317 -8.62 -10.37 -17.71
C ASN A 317 -8.50 -11.34 -18.87
#